data_7904808140c1ced389e953086232eddd
#
_entry.id   7904808140c1ced389e953086232eddd
#
_cell.length_a   1.000
_cell.length_b   1.000
_cell.length_c   1.000
_cell.angle_alpha   90.00
_cell.angle_beta   90.00
_cell.angle_gamma   90.00
#
_symmetry.space_group_name_H-M   'P 1'
#
loop_
_entity.id
_entity.type
_entity.pdbx_description
1 polymer ?
#
loop_
_entity_poly.entity_id
_entity_poly.type
_entity_poly.pdbx_seq_one_letter_code
_entity_poly.pdbx_strand_id
1 'polypeptide(L)'
;MSPGTNAKAALRPMLPADVPVLAAIFQASIEELTEDDYDDGQRAAWSSMADDEAAFGAKLAGAITLVATIDGAPVGFISLDGSTHVEMLYVYPPVARRGVGALLCDAVEKLAAGRGAKVLTVDASDTARPFFEARGYEAQRRQTITLGDSWFGNTTMQKTLAA
;
A
#
# COMPACT_ATOMS: atom_id res chain seq x y z
N MET A 1 -10.03 2.69 -29.51
CA MET A 1 -9.40 3.40 -28.40
C MET A 1 -9.02 2.40 -27.31
N SER A 2 -7.77 2.44 -26.90
CA SER A 2 -7.37 1.57 -25.81
C SER A 2 -7.97 2.10 -24.51
N PRO A 3 -8.78 1.30 -23.79
CA PRO A 3 -9.40 1.78 -22.55
C PRO A 3 -8.38 2.14 -21.47
N GLY A 4 -7.18 1.57 -21.55
CA GLY A 4 -6.17 1.76 -20.50
C GLY A 4 -5.44 3.08 -20.52
N THR A 5 -5.48 3.86 -21.62
CA THR A 5 -4.66 5.07 -21.73
C THR A 5 -5.25 6.29 -21.07
N ASN A 6 -6.58 6.42 -21.01
CA ASN A 6 -7.25 7.57 -20.44
C ASN A 6 -8.24 7.22 -19.33
N ALA A 7 -8.32 5.95 -18.94
CA ALA A 7 -9.22 5.52 -17.89
C ALA A 7 -8.70 6.03 -16.54
N LYS A 8 -9.54 6.74 -15.83
CA LYS A 8 -9.23 7.23 -14.48
C LYS A 8 -9.55 6.17 -13.45
N ALA A 9 -8.71 6.09 -12.44
CA ALA A 9 -9.01 5.24 -11.31
C ALA A 9 -10.13 5.85 -10.46
N ALA A 10 -11.03 4.98 -10.01
CA ALA A 10 -12.05 5.32 -9.03
C ALA A 10 -11.70 4.64 -7.70
N LEU A 11 -12.24 5.15 -6.62
CA LEU A 11 -12.01 4.59 -5.29
C LEU A 11 -13.31 4.08 -4.69
N ARG A 12 -13.23 2.99 -3.96
CA ARG A 12 -14.34 2.47 -3.18
C ARG A 12 -13.83 1.68 -1.96
N PRO A 13 -14.66 1.49 -0.94
CA PRO A 13 -14.28 0.58 0.15
C PRO A 13 -14.08 -0.85 -0.35
N MET A 14 -13.21 -1.59 0.33
CA MET A 14 -13.00 -3.01 0.03
C MET A 14 -14.27 -3.81 0.32
N LEU A 15 -14.56 -4.78 -0.55
CA LEU A 15 -15.57 -5.80 -0.34
C LEU A 15 -14.88 -7.14 -0.05
N PRO A 16 -15.53 -8.06 0.70
CA PRO A 16 -14.93 -9.38 0.95
C PRO A 16 -14.52 -10.13 -0.32
N ALA A 17 -15.28 -9.97 -1.40
CA ALA A 17 -14.97 -10.59 -2.68
C ALA A 17 -13.69 -10.07 -3.34
N ASP A 18 -13.15 -8.94 -2.89
CA ASP A 18 -11.92 -8.37 -3.43
C ASP A 18 -10.66 -9.10 -2.94
N VAL A 19 -10.75 -9.81 -1.82
CA VAL A 19 -9.56 -10.36 -1.14
C VAL A 19 -8.64 -11.16 -2.06
N PRO A 20 -9.13 -12.10 -2.89
CA PRO A 20 -8.23 -12.84 -3.79
C PRO A 20 -7.46 -11.95 -4.76
N VAL A 21 -8.11 -10.94 -5.35
CA VAL A 21 -7.42 -10.05 -6.30
C VAL A 21 -6.47 -9.12 -5.58
N LEU A 22 -6.79 -8.66 -4.37
CA LEU A 22 -5.88 -7.83 -3.59
C LEU A 22 -4.66 -8.61 -3.15
N ALA A 23 -4.82 -9.88 -2.79
CA ALA A 23 -3.69 -10.77 -2.49
C ALA A 23 -2.77 -10.93 -3.70
N ALA A 24 -3.35 -11.08 -4.90
CA ALA A 24 -2.59 -11.18 -6.13
C ALA A 24 -1.84 -9.87 -6.46
N ILE A 25 -2.47 -8.72 -6.25
CA ILE A 25 -1.84 -7.40 -6.44
C ILE A 25 -0.67 -7.24 -5.46
N PHE A 26 -0.86 -7.61 -4.20
CA PHE A 26 0.17 -7.57 -3.18
C PHE A 26 1.39 -8.37 -3.61
N GLN A 27 1.19 -9.62 -4.01
CA GLN A 27 2.28 -10.51 -4.41
C GLN A 27 2.99 -10.04 -5.68
N ALA A 28 2.23 -9.64 -6.70
CA ALA A 28 2.80 -9.14 -7.94
C ALA A 28 3.59 -7.85 -7.74
N SER A 29 3.07 -6.94 -6.91
CA SER A 29 3.74 -5.68 -6.59
C SER A 29 5.10 -5.94 -5.93
N ILE A 30 5.15 -6.83 -4.95
CA ILE A 30 6.40 -7.16 -4.27
C ILE A 30 7.40 -7.79 -5.24
N GLU A 31 6.97 -8.77 -6.01
CA GLU A 31 7.86 -9.51 -6.91
C GLU A 31 8.42 -8.66 -8.04
N GLU A 32 7.61 -7.76 -8.60
CA GLU A 32 7.99 -7.02 -9.80
C GLU A 32 8.53 -5.62 -9.52
N LEU A 33 8.12 -4.97 -8.42
CA LEU A 33 8.48 -3.58 -8.16
C LEU A 33 9.60 -3.41 -7.14
N THR A 34 9.97 -4.45 -6.40
CA THR A 34 10.95 -4.34 -5.31
C THR A 34 12.28 -5.06 -5.60
N GLU A 35 12.47 -5.57 -6.80
CA GLU A 35 13.64 -6.40 -7.13
C GLU A 35 14.97 -5.65 -7.03
N ASP A 36 14.97 -4.33 -7.20
CA ASP A 36 16.19 -3.52 -7.08
C ASP A 36 16.63 -3.32 -5.63
N ASP A 37 15.72 -3.48 -4.67
CA ASP A 37 15.98 -3.15 -3.27
C ASP A 37 16.01 -4.39 -2.36
N TYR A 38 15.42 -5.50 -2.79
CA TYR A 38 15.30 -6.72 -1.99
C TYR A 38 15.63 -7.95 -2.81
N ASP A 39 16.32 -8.91 -2.20
CA ASP A 39 16.69 -10.15 -2.87
C ASP A 39 15.51 -11.12 -3.01
N ASP A 40 15.72 -12.24 -3.71
CA ASP A 40 14.69 -13.22 -3.98
C ASP A 40 14.10 -13.82 -2.70
N GLY A 41 14.94 -14.11 -1.71
CA GLY A 41 14.50 -14.68 -0.44
C GLY A 41 13.66 -13.70 0.36
N GLN A 42 14.06 -12.43 0.39
CA GLN A 42 13.29 -11.37 1.05
C GLN A 42 11.94 -11.19 0.38
N ARG A 43 11.91 -11.10 -0.94
CA ARG A 43 10.64 -10.94 -1.68
C ARG A 43 9.71 -12.13 -1.49
N ALA A 44 10.25 -13.35 -1.50
CA ALA A 44 9.46 -14.55 -1.28
C ALA A 44 8.82 -14.56 0.12
N ALA A 45 9.61 -14.22 1.16
CA ALA A 45 9.10 -14.15 2.52
C ALA A 45 8.02 -13.08 2.66
N TRP A 46 8.21 -11.93 2.04
CA TRP A 46 7.26 -10.82 2.08
C TRP A 46 5.96 -11.19 1.35
N SER A 47 6.04 -11.68 0.11
CA SER A 47 4.86 -12.03 -0.67
C SER A 47 4.08 -13.20 -0.07
N SER A 48 4.74 -14.10 0.67
CA SER A 48 4.07 -15.22 1.32
C SER A 48 3.06 -14.82 2.39
N MET A 49 3.10 -13.57 2.85
CA MET A 49 2.10 -13.06 3.80
C MET A 49 0.68 -13.10 3.25
N ALA A 50 0.51 -13.15 1.94
CA ALA A 50 -0.81 -13.26 1.30
C ALA A 50 -1.16 -14.68 0.86
N ASP A 51 -0.33 -15.69 1.18
CA ASP A 51 -0.62 -17.09 0.83
C ASP A 51 -1.85 -17.61 1.58
N ASP A 52 -2.03 -17.20 2.83
CA ASP A 52 -3.25 -17.45 3.58
C ASP A 52 -4.22 -16.30 3.32
N GLU A 53 -5.09 -16.47 2.32
CA GLU A 53 -6.05 -15.43 1.93
C GLU A 53 -7.02 -15.09 3.04
N ALA A 54 -7.40 -16.06 3.87
CA ALA A 54 -8.31 -15.80 4.99
C ALA A 54 -7.66 -14.87 6.02
N ALA A 55 -6.42 -15.10 6.38
CA ALA A 55 -5.67 -14.26 7.32
C ALA A 55 -5.40 -12.87 6.71
N PHE A 56 -5.02 -12.83 5.44
CA PHE A 56 -4.79 -11.57 4.71
C PHE A 56 -6.07 -10.73 4.67
N GLY A 57 -7.19 -11.35 4.31
CA GLY A 57 -8.49 -10.70 4.27
C GLY A 57 -8.97 -10.21 5.62
N ALA A 58 -8.74 -10.99 6.68
CA ALA A 58 -9.11 -10.59 8.04
C ALA A 58 -8.33 -9.34 8.48
N LYS A 59 -7.06 -9.25 8.12
CA LYS A 59 -6.24 -8.07 8.42
C LYS A 59 -6.77 -6.84 7.71
N LEU A 60 -7.12 -6.95 6.43
CA LEU A 60 -7.69 -5.84 5.67
C LEU A 60 -9.08 -5.44 6.19
N ALA A 61 -9.89 -6.40 6.59
CA ALA A 61 -11.22 -6.14 7.14
C ALA A 61 -11.17 -5.45 8.50
N GLY A 62 -10.10 -5.69 9.28
CA GLY A 62 -9.86 -5.01 10.56
C GLY A 62 -9.31 -3.60 10.43
N ALA A 63 -8.99 -3.16 9.22
CA ALA A 63 -8.48 -1.83 8.91
C ALA A 63 -9.48 -1.09 8.03
N ILE A 64 -9.24 0.21 7.80
CA ILE A 64 -9.97 0.96 6.78
C ILE A 64 -9.23 0.71 5.47
N THR A 65 -9.85 -0.02 4.56
CA THR A 65 -9.22 -0.41 3.30
C THR A 65 -9.98 0.16 2.11
N LEU A 66 -9.28 0.95 1.29
CA LEU A 66 -9.82 1.52 0.06
C LEU A 66 -9.20 0.82 -1.15
N VAL A 67 -10.01 0.56 -2.16
CA VAL A 67 -9.62 -0.09 -3.39
C VAL A 67 -9.71 0.90 -4.53
N ALA A 68 -8.64 0.99 -5.32
CA ALA A 68 -8.65 1.74 -6.57
C ALA A 68 -9.03 0.79 -7.71
N THR A 69 -9.93 1.23 -8.56
CA THR A 69 -10.39 0.46 -9.72
C THR A 69 -10.21 1.25 -11.00
N ILE A 70 -9.95 0.54 -12.10
CA ILE A 70 -10.02 1.09 -13.45
C ILE A 70 -11.00 0.22 -14.22
N ASP A 71 -12.05 0.82 -14.77
CA ASP A 71 -13.13 0.12 -15.46
C ASP A 71 -13.74 -1.00 -14.58
N GLY A 72 -13.84 -0.73 -13.28
CA GLY A 72 -14.39 -1.67 -12.30
C GLY A 72 -13.45 -2.74 -11.79
N ALA A 73 -12.27 -2.88 -12.37
CA ALA A 73 -11.28 -3.89 -11.94
C ALA A 73 -10.32 -3.32 -10.90
N PRO A 74 -10.12 -3.99 -9.75
CA PRO A 74 -9.15 -3.52 -8.77
C PRO A 74 -7.73 -3.46 -9.33
N VAL A 75 -7.05 -2.33 -9.09
CA VAL A 75 -5.67 -2.10 -9.55
C VAL A 75 -4.74 -1.64 -8.43
N GLY A 76 -5.25 -1.43 -7.25
CA GLY A 76 -4.44 -1.04 -6.10
C GLY A 76 -5.30 -0.93 -4.85
N PHE A 77 -4.64 -0.87 -3.71
CA PHE A 77 -5.35 -0.70 -2.45
C PHE A 77 -4.44 -0.08 -1.39
N ILE A 78 -5.07 0.52 -0.40
CA ILE A 78 -4.40 1.09 0.76
C ILE A 78 -5.18 0.70 2.00
N SER A 79 -4.49 0.36 3.08
CA SER A 79 -5.13 0.10 4.35
C SER A 79 -4.60 1.05 5.43
N LEU A 80 -5.51 1.55 6.24
CA LEU A 80 -5.24 2.44 7.35
C LEU A 80 -5.57 1.71 8.64
N ASP A 81 -4.55 1.47 9.47
CA ASP A 81 -4.72 0.86 10.77
C ASP A 81 -5.07 1.95 11.79
N GLY A 82 -6.23 1.82 12.40
CA GLY A 82 -6.79 2.90 13.21
C GLY A 82 -7.04 4.12 12.33
N SER A 83 -6.63 5.29 12.77
CA SER A 83 -6.78 6.55 12.03
C SER A 83 -5.45 7.22 11.72
N THR A 84 -4.33 6.60 12.06
CA THR A 84 -3.03 7.29 12.08
C THR A 84 -1.90 6.55 11.37
N HIS A 85 -2.10 5.28 10.98
CA HIS A 85 -1.00 4.50 10.39
C HIS A 85 -1.40 3.83 9.09
N VAL A 86 -0.67 4.15 8.01
CA VAL A 86 -0.80 3.45 6.73
C VAL A 86 -0.07 2.12 6.87
N GLU A 87 -0.81 1.02 6.78
CA GLU A 87 -0.25 -0.32 6.94
C GLU A 87 0.16 -0.93 5.61
N MET A 88 -0.68 -0.78 4.58
CA MET A 88 -0.41 -1.33 3.26
C MET A 88 -0.73 -0.31 2.17
N LEU A 89 0.11 -0.28 1.15
CA LEU A 89 -0.15 0.45 -0.10
C LEU A 89 0.51 -0.35 -1.23
N TYR A 90 -0.31 -0.94 -2.07
CA TYR A 90 0.17 -1.75 -3.19
C TYR A 90 -0.60 -1.42 -4.46
N VAL A 91 0.12 -1.36 -5.57
CA VAL A 91 -0.44 -1.04 -6.89
C VAL A 91 -0.05 -2.13 -7.86
N TYR A 92 -1.01 -2.53 -8.69
CA TYR A 92 -0.80 -3.52 -9.75
C TYR A 92 0.31 -3.03 -10.69
N PRO A 93 1.39 -3.83 -10.90
CA PRO A 93 2.57 -3.36 -11.63
C PRO A 93 2.31 -2.72 -12.99
N PRO A 94 1.43 -3.25 -13.86
CA PRO A 94 1.19 -2.62 -15.17
C PRO A 94 0.66 -1.19 -15.11
N VAL A 95 0.05 -0.78 -14.00
CA VAL A 95 -0.46 0.59 -13.83
C VAL A 95 0.38 1.39 -12.82
N ALA A 96 1.50 0.86 -12.38
CA ALA A 96 2.41 1.59 -11.49
C ALA A 96 2.88 2.90 -12.15
N ARG A 97 3.11 3.92 -11.34
CA ARG A 97 3.55 5.25 -11.77
C ARG A 97 2.51 6.01 -12.63
N ARG A 98 1.25 5.62 -12.53
CA ARG A 98 0.12 6.29 -13.18
C ARG A 98 -0.74 7.09 -12.22
N GLY A 99 -0.23 7.37 -11.03
CA GLY A 99 -0.93 8.17 -10.04
C GLY A 99 -1.92 7.41 -9.16
N VAL A 100 -2.01 6.09 -9.27
CA VAL A 100 -2.92 5.29 -8.44
C VAL A 100 -2.53 5.37 -6.96
N GLY A 101 -1.23 5.24 -6.66
CA GLY A 101 -0.73 5.36 -5.29
C GLY A 101 -1.01 6.75 -4.71
N ALA A 102 -0.81 7.80 -5.49
CA ALA A 102 -1.10 9.18 -5.08
C ALA A 102 -2.59 9.37 -4.78
N LEU A 103 -3.46 8.83 -5.63
CA LEU A 103 -4.90 8.90 -5.42
C LEU A 103 -5.33 8.22 -4.12
N LEU A 104 -4.80 7.02 -3.86
CA LEU A 104 -5.07 6.28 -2.63
C LEU A 104 -4.57 7.04 -1.39
N CYS A 105 -3.35 7.57 -1.43
CA CYS A 105 -2.80 8.34 -0.32
C CYS A 105 -3.58 9.63 -0.08
N ASP A 106 -3.98 10.35 -1.11
CA ASP A 106 -4.81 11.56 -0.97
C ASP A 106 -6.09 11.23 -0.21
N ALA A 107 -6.73 10.12 -0.54
CA ALA A 107 -7.99 9.72 0.09
C ALA A 107 -7.81 9.39 1.56
N VAL A 108 -6.78 8.62 1.94
CA VAL A 108 -6.58 8.27 3.35
C VAL A 108 -6.07 9.45 4.17
N GLU A 109 -5.30 10.36 3.57
CA GLU A 109 -4.88 11.59 4.26
C GLU A 109 -6.09 12.47 4.61
N LYS A 110 -7.02 12.62 3.67
CA LYS A 110 -8.27 13.35 3.92
C LYS A 110 -9.13 12.65 4.95
N LEU A 111 -9.24 11.32 4.86
CA LEU A 111 -10.03 10.53 5.79
C LEU A 111 -9.46 10.64 7.21
N ALA A 112 -8.15 10.48 7.37
CA ALA A 112 -7.50 10.56 8.66
C ALA A 112 -7.66 11.96 9.26
N ALA A 113 -7.45 13.01 8.49
CA ALA A 113 -7.65 14.39 8.94
C ALA A 113 -9.10 14.64 9.36
N GLY A 114 -10.06 14.14 8.58
CA GLY A 114 -11.48 14.24 8.91
C GLY A 114 -11.87 13.52 10.18
N ARG A 115 -11.11 12.50 10.59
CA ARG A 115 -11.29 11.78 11.85
C ARG A 115 -10.49 12.38 12.99
N GLY A 116 -9.87 13.53 12.77
CA GLY A 116 -9.15 14.26 13.82
C GLY A 116 -7.66 13.92 13.96
N ALA A 117 -7.11 13.11 13.05
CA ALA A 117 -5.68 12.79 13.10
C ALA A 117 -4.85 14.02 12.75
N LYS A 118 -3.79 14.27 13.52
CA LYS A 118 -2.86 15.37 13.30
C LYS A 118 -1.65 14.94 12.46
N VAL A 119 -1.32 13.68 12.53
CA VAL A 119 -0.20 13.09 11.80
C VAL A 119 -0.62 11.75 11.23
N LEU A 120 0.05 11.35 10.16
CA LEU A 120 -0.10 10.04 9.56
C LEU A 120 1.29 9.40 9.48
N THR A 121 1.41 8.15 9.87
CA THR A 121 2.68 7.41 9.83
C THR A 121 2.63 6.27 8.84
N VAL A 122 3.79 5.85 8.37
CA VAL A 122 3.95 4.67 7.50
C VAL A 122 5.31 4.06 7.78
N ASP A 123 5.40 2.73 7.73
CA ASP A 123 6.68 2.03 7.70
C ASP A 123 6.99 1.71 6.24
N ALA A 124 7.73 2.62 5.61
CA ALA A 124 7.97 2.56 4.17
C ALA A 124 9.12 1.61 3.85
N SER A 125 8.89 0.71 2.88
CA SER A 125 9.96 -0.07 2.29
C SER A 125 10.97 0.85 1.61
N ASP A 126 12.16 0.35 1.36
CA ASP A 126 13.17 1.12 0.61
C ASP A 126 12.66 1.48 -0.78
N THR A 127 11.86 0.62 -1.39
CA THR A 127 11.23 0.88 -2.69
C THR A 127 10.21 2.01 -2.63
N ALA A 128 9.39 2.05 -1.58
CA ALA A 128 8.31 3.03 -1.43
C ALA A 128 8.79 4.36 -0.86
N ARG A 129 9.92 4.39 -0.18
CA ARG A 129 10.41 5.59 0.50
C ARG A 129 10.47 6.83 -0.38
N PRO A 130 11.02 6.80 -1.61
CA PRO A 130 11.02 8.00 -2.47
C PRO A 130 9.63 8.54 -2.77
N PHE A 131 8.66 7.65 -2.94
CA PHE A 131 7.27 8.04 -3.16
C PHE A 131 6.71 8.83 -1.98
N PHE A 132 6.92 8.32 -0.76
CA PHE A 132 6.43 9.02 0.44
C PHE A 132 7.20 10.31 0.71
N GLU A 133 8.50 10.34 0.46
CA GLU A 133 9.30 11.57 0.58
C GLU A 133 8.75 12.66 -0.33
N ALA A 134 8.44 12.32 -1.58
CA ALA A 134 7.86 13.26 -2.54
C ALA A 134 6.49 13.80 -2.11
N ARG A 135 5.78 13.05 -1.25
CA ARG A 135 4.48 13.46 -0.73
C ARG A 135 4.56 14.23 0.59
N GLY A 136 5.77 14.52 1.07
CA GLY A 136 5.97 15.30 2.29
C GLY A 136 6.09 14.48 3.56
N TYR A 137 6.25 13.16 3.45
CA TYR A 137 6.56 12.32 4.61
C TYR A 137 8.03 12.47 4.96
N GLU A 138 8.33 12.60 6.25
CA GLU A 138 9.67 12.77 6.76
C GLU A 138 10.14 11.51 7.50
N ALA A 139 11.37 11.07 7.21
CA ALA A 139 11.95 9.91 7.86
C ALA A 139 12.16 10.18 9.35
N GLN A 140 11.69 9.28 10.21
CA GLN A 140 11.83 9.38 11.65
C GLN A 140 12.92 8.43 12.16
N ARG A 141 12.94 7.20 11.68
CA ARG A 141 13.93 6.20 12.07
C ARG A 141 13.97 5.07 11.06
N ARG A 142 15.16 4.47 10.95
CA ARG A 142 15.32 3.23 10.21
C ARG A 142 15.20 2.05 11.18
N GLN A 143 14.55 0.99 10.70
CA GLN A 143 14.38 -0.21 11.51
C GLN A 143 14.56 -1.46 10.66
N THR A 144 14.81 -2.57 11.34
CA THR A 144 14.91 -3.89 10.73
C THR A 144 13.76 -4.73 11.25
N ILE A 145 13.04 -5.37 10.34
CA ILE A 145 11.98 -6.33 10.67
C ILE A 145 12.38 -7.71 10.16
N THR A 146 11.83 -8.74 10.78
CA THR A 146 12.05 -10.12 10.34
C THR A 146 10.75 -10.74 9.89
N LEU A 147 10.80 -11.46 8.76
CA LEU A 147 9.70 -12.29 8.25
C LEU A 147 10.31 -13.66 7.96
N GLY A 148 9.94 -14.69 8.75
CA GLY A 148 10.59 -15.98 8.67
C GLY A 148 12.09 -15.84 8.95
N ASP A 149 12.92 -16.30 8.02
CA ASP A 149 14.39 -16.22 8.13
C ASP A 149 14.97 -14.98 7.41
N SER A 150 14.12 -14.12 6.89
CA SER A 150 14.56 -12.94 6.13
C SER A 150 14.46 -11.67 6.94
N TRP A 151 15.42 -10.78 6.74
CA TRP A 151 15.47 -9.48 7.41
C TRP A 151 15.22 -8.36 6.38
N PHE A 152 14.47 -7.35 6.79
CA PHE A 152 14.14 -6.21 5.93
C PHE A 152 14.47 -4.91 6.64
N GLY A 153 15.17 -4.02 5.94
CA GLY A 153 15.23 -2.63 6.37
C GLY A 153 14.02 -1.87 5.86
N ASN A 154 13.40 -1.09 6.71
CA ASN A 154 12.41 -0.11 6.30
C ASN A 154 12.57 1.16 7.13
N THR A 155 11.80 2.20 6.79
CA THR A 155 11.92 3.50 7.45
C THR A 155 10.55 3.93 7.92
N THR A 156 10.42 4.22 9.21
CA THR A 156 9.22 4.86 9.75
C THR A 156 9.22 6.31 9.31
N MET A 157 8.14 6.74 8.66
CA MET A 157 7.98 8.08 8.15
C MET A 157 6.70 8.70 8.67
N GLN A 158 6.65 10.02 8.72
CA GLN A 158 5.54 10.77 9.28
C GLN A 158 5.23 11.98 8.43
N LYS A 159 3.95 12.26 8.26
CA LYS A 159 3.45 13.47 7.63
C LYS A 159 2.50 14.19 8.56
N THR A 160 2.70 15.49 8.74
CA THR A 160 1.75 16.34 9.46
C THR A 160 0.60 16.66 8.52
N LEU A 161 -0.62 16.40 8.96
CA LEU A 161 -1.81 16.64 8.18
C LEU A 161 -2.28 18.09 8.38
N ALA A 162 -2.80 18.68 7.33
CA ALA A 162 -3.37 20.01 7.40
C ALA A 162 -4.61 19.99 8.32
N ALA A 163 -4.72 21.00 9.16
CA ALA A 163 -5.87 21.16 10.05
C ALA A 163 -7.15 21.47 9.25
#